data_92d92fdc26c2a935fea39d6268177c59
#
_entry.id   92d92fdc26c2a935fea39d6268177c59
#
_cell.length_a   1.000
_cell.length_b   1.000
_cell.length_c   1.000
_cell.angle_alpha   90.00
_cell.angle_beta   90.00
_cell.angle_gamma   90.00
#
_symmetry.space_group_name_H-M   'P 1'
#
loop_
_entity.id
_entity.type
_entity.pdbx_description
1 polymer ?
#
loop_
_entity_poly.entity_id
_entity_poly.type
_entity_poly.pdbx_seq_one_letter_code
_entity_poly.pdbx_strand_id
1 'polypeptide(L)'
;SPCFAILKRATRVFPLSHYIETGSMTVAQAELLRSAIAERRNILVSGGTGSGKTTLVNAILDEMVRLGEPSERFILLEDTVELQCTAENHTALRTTRHVDLATLVKATMRLNPDRIIIGEVRGREALDLLKAWNTGHPGGCTTVHANNAIAALQRLDQLAQEAGVPSQRALIADTVGLVVH
;
A
#
# COMPACT_ATOMS: atom_id res chain seq x y z
N SER A 1 -0.12 -29.41 21.17
CA SER A 1 0.34 -28.31 22.04
C SER A 1 -0.13 -26.98 21.45
N PRO A 2 -0.58 -26.02 22.26
CA PRO A 2 -0.99 -24.73 21.77
C PRO A 2 0.22 -24.02 21.15
N CYS A 3 0.02 -23.47 19.94
CA CYS A 3 1.02 -22.68 19.25
C CYS A 3 0.48 -21.25 19.11
N PHE A 4 1.30 -20.24 19.43
CA PHE A 4 0.93 -18.85 19.25
C PHE A 4 2.09 -18.07 18.64
N ALA A 5 1.79 -17.04 17.85
CA ALA A 5 2.74 -16.11 17.33
C ALA A 5 2.42 -14.70 17.86
N ILE A 6 3.44 -13.99 18.33
CA ILE A 6 3.31 -12.61 18.79
C ILE A 6 3.99 -11.72 17.74
N LEU A 7 3.19 -10.92 17.03
CA LEU A 7 3.69 -9.85 16.18
C LEU A 7 3.81 -8.56 17.01
N LYS A 8 5.04 -8.08 17.19
CA LYS A 8 5.27 -6.79 17.82
C LYS A 8 5.19 -5.70 16.76
N ARG A 9 4.38 -4.67 16.99
CA ARG A 9 4.32 -3.50 16.14
C ARG A 9 5.71 -2.87 16.02
N ALA A 10 6.10 -2.45 14.82
CA ALA A 10 7.32 -1.67 14.63
C ALA A 10 7.20 -0.37 15.45
N THR A 11 8.26 -0.02 16.18
CA THR A 11 8.30 1.16 17.05
C THR A 11 8.98 2.35 16.38
N ARG A 12 9.58 2.15 15.22
CA ARG A 12 10.34 3.17 14.50
C ARG A 12 10.03 3.12 13.00
N VAL A 13 9.75 4.28 12.44
CA VAL A 13 9.74 4.52 10.99
C VAL A 13 11.17 4.88 10.57
N PHE A 14 11.68 4.22 9.53
CA PHE A 14 12.97 4.55 8.94
C PHE A 14 12.74 5.48 7.75
N PRO A 15 13.36 6.67 7.68
CA PRO A 15 13.25 7.53 6.51
C PRO A 15 13.94 6.92 5.30
N LEU A 16 13.62 7.37 4.08
CA LEU A 16 14.26 6.87 2.85
C LEU A 16 15.80 7.04 2.85
N SER A 17 16.33 8.06 3.55
CA SER A 17 17.77 8.25 3.73
C SER A 17 18.44 7.05 4.41
N HIS A 18 17.76 6.41 5.37
CA HIS A 18 18.29 5.23 6.04
C HIS A 18 18.50 4.05 5.07
N TYR A 19 17.61 3.87 4.08
CA TYR A 19 17.76 2.82 3.06
C TYR A 19 18.95 3.09 2.13
N ILE A 20 19.25 4.37 1.87
CA ILE A 20 20.44 4.78 1.10
C ILE A 20 21.70 4.52 1.93
N GLU A 21 21.74 4.94 3.18
CA GLU A 21 22.88 4.76 4.10
C GLU A 21 23.24 3.30 4.31
N THR A 22 22.23 2.42 4.39
CA THR A 22 22.42 0.97 4.55
C THR A 22 22.70 0.22 3.24
N GLY A 23 22.67 0.93 2.10
CA GLY A 23 22.87 0.32 0.78
C GLY A 23 21.69 -0.54 0.28
N SER A 24 20.55 -0.49 0.99
CA SER A 24 19.33 -1.20 0.59
C SER A 24 18.60 -0.52 -0.58
N MET A 25 18.92 0.74 -0.84
CA MET A 25 18.36 1.54 -1.94
C MET A 25 19.45 2.48 -2.47
N THR A 26 19.52 2.67 -3.78
CA THR A 26 20.39 3.69 -4.37
C THR A 26 19.75 5.07 -4.29
N VAL A 27 20.55 6.13 -4.41
CA VAL A 27 20.05 7.52 -4.49
C VAL A 27 19.05 7.67 -5.63
N ALA A 28 19.35 7.13 -6.82
CA ALA A 28 18.46 7.21 -7.99
C ALA A 28 17.11 6.50 -7.75
N GLN A 29 17.11 5.37 -7.05
CA GLN A 29 15.85 4.69 -6.68
C GLN A 29 15.03 5.50 -5.68
N ALA A 30 15.67 6.13 -4.69
CA ALA A 30 14.98 7.01 -3.73
C ALA A 30 14.39 8.25 -4.42
N GLU A 31 15.11 8.85 -5.37
CA GLU A 31 14.62 9.98 -6.18
C GLU A 31 13.43 9.58 -7.06
N LEU A 32 13.50 8.42 -7.73
CA LEU A 32 12.38 7.87 -8.49
C LEU A 32 11.14 7.67 -7.61
N LEU A 33 11.33 7.15 -6.39
CA LEU A 33 10.24 6.95 -5.44
C LEU A 33 9.63 8.29 -5.00
N ARG A 34 10.45 9.30 -4.69
CA ARG A 34 9.98 10.65 -4.37
C ARG A 34 9.21 11.30 -5.52
N SER A 35 9.72 11.18 -6.75
CA SER A 35 9.02 11.66 -7.96
C SER A 35 7.66 10.98 -8.09
N ALA A 36 7.59 9.64 -7.94
CA ALA A 36 6.34 8.90 -7.99
C ALA A 36 5.34 9.34 -6.90
N ILE A 37 5.81 9.63 -5.68
CA ILE A 37 4.99 10.16 -4.59
C ILE A 37 4.46 11.56 -4.92
N ALA A 38 5.33 12.46 -5.41
CA ALA A 38 4.96 13.83 -5.77
C ALA A 38 3.98 13.87 -6.95
N GLU A 39 4.15 12.98 -7.92
CA GLU A 39 3.26 12.81 -9.07
C GLU A 39 1.97 12.04 -8.73
N ARG A 40 1.77 11.66 -7.46
CA ARG A 40 0.62 10.89 -7.00
C ARG A 40 0.44 9.56 -7.74
N ARG A 41 1.53 8.89 -8.09
CA ARG A 41 1.48 7.54 -8.67
C ARG A 41 1.12 6.53 -7.58
N ASN A 42 0.32 5.54 -7.94
CA ASN A 42 0.04 4.41 -7.05
C ASN A 42 1.24 3.46 -7.00
N ILE A 43 1.65 3.09 -5.79
CA ILE A 43 2.87 2.32 -5.53
C ILE A 43 2.50 0.93 -5.02
N LEU A 44 3.00 -0.09 -5.72
CA LEU A 44 2.89 -1.49 -5.33
C LEU A 44 4.23 -1.97 -4.77
N VAL A 45 4.28 -2.30 -3.49
CA VAL A 45 5.47 -2.88 -2.84
C VAL A 45 5.33 -4.40 -2.81
N SER A 46 6.35 -5.11 -3.27
CA SER A 46 6.33 -6.58 -3.33
C SER A 46 7.55 -7.19 -2.66
N GLY A 47 7.45 -8.45 -2.28
CA GLY A 47 8.52 -9.20 -1.65
C GLY A 47 8.01 -10.39 -0.85
N GLY A 48 8.91 -11.24 -0.39
CA GLY A 48 8.61 -12.39 0.46
C GLY A 48 8.17 -12.02 1.88
N THR A 49 7.81 -13.02 2.65
CA THR A 49 7.54 -12.84 4.10
C THR A 49 8.82 -12.38 4.81
N GLY A 50 8.70 -11.36 5.67
CA GLY A 50 9.84 -10.83 6.41
C GLY A 50 10.85 -10.01 5.60
N SER A 51 10.56 -9.69 4.31
CA SER A 51 11.45 -8.88 3.47
C SER A 51 11.48 -7.38 3.79
N GLY A 52 10.65 -6.93 4.74
CA GLY A 52 10.59 -5.52 5.12
C GLY A 52 9.58 -4.68 4.33
N LYS A 53 8.62 -5.30 3.61
CA LYS A 53 7.58 -4.57 2.83
C LYS A 53 6.85 -3.52 3.67
N THR A 54 6.30 -3.90 4.81
CA THR A 54 5.58 -2.98 5.70
C THR A 54 6.49 -1.87 6.24
N THR A 55 7.76 -2.20 6.50
CA THR A 55 8.76 -1.21 6.93
C THR A 55 9.00 -0.16 5.82
N LEU A 56 9.11 -0.60 4.57
CA LEU A 56 9.24 0.30 3.42
C LEU A 56 7.95 1.09 3.17
N VAL A 57 6.77 0.48 3.30
CA VAL A 57 5.49 1.22 3.19
C VAL A 57 5.39 2.32 4.24
N ASN A 58 5.85 2.08 5.47
CA ASN A 58 5.90 3.13 6.50
C ASN A 58 6.85 4.28 6.11
N ALA A 59 8.00 3.97 5.49
CA ALA A 59 8.90 4.99 4.95
C ALA A 59 8.26 5.79 3.79
N ILE A 60 7.55 5.10 2.89
CA ILE A 60 6.81 5.72 1.79
C ILE A 60 5.71 6.63 2.36
N LEU A 61 4.98 6.17 3.36
CA LEU A 61 3.91 6.92 4.01
C LEU A 61 4.44 8.19 4.70
N ASP A 62 5.56 8.08 5.40
CA ASP A 62 6.27 9.23 6.00
C ASP A 62 6.69 10.26 4.93
N GLU A 63 7.23 9.78 3.81
CA GLU A 63 7.61 10.63 2.68
C GLU A 63 6.39 11.25 1.98
N MET A 64 5.26 10.53 1.88
CA MET A 64 3.99 11.07 1.36
C MET A 64 3.49 12.22 2.23
N VAL A 65 3.55 12.09 3.55
CA VAL A 65 3.15 13.15 4.49
C VAL A 65 4.09 14.36 4.38
N ARG A 66 5.39 14.11 4.24
CA ARG A 66 6.41 15.15 4.14
C ARG A 66 6.33 15.97 2.83
N LEU A 67 5.98 15.32 1.72
CA LEU A 67 5.90 15.95 0.38
C LEU A 67 4.49 16.44 0.02
N GLY A 68 3.47 15.95 0.72
CA GLY A 68 2.08 16.29 0.47
C GLY A 68 1.63 17.58 1.17
N GLU A 69 0.39 17.97 0.89
CA GLU A 69 -0.24 19.09 1.57
C GLU A 69 -0.71 18.68 2.97
N PRO A 70 -0.63 19.55 3.99
CA PRO A 70 -1.10 19.23 5.34
C PRO A 70 -2.57 18.84 5.43
N SER A 71 -3.39 19.29 4.50
CA SER A 71 -4.83 19.00 4.42
C SER A 71 -5.13 17.62 3.80
N GLU A 72 -4.16 16.96 3.14
CA GLU A 72 -4.38 15.66 2.50
C GLU A 72 -4.93 14.63 3.49
N ARG A 73 -6.02 13.96 3.05
CA ARG A 73 -6.70 12.97 3.86
C ARG A 73 -6.22 11.56 3.52
N PHE A 74 -5.56 10.93 4.49
CA PHE A 74 -5.08 9.55 4.38
C PHE A 74 -6.07 8.58 5.00
N ILE A 75 -6.48 7.57 4.25
CA ILE A 75 -7.26 6.45 4.78
C ILE A 75 -6.40 5.19 4.75
N LEU A 76 -6.18 4.61 5.93
CA LEU A 76 -5.36 3.43 6.13
C LEU A 76 -6.25 2.23 6.38
N LEU A 77 -6.07 1.15 5.64
CA LEU A 77 -6.86 -0.08 5.75
C LEU A 77 -5.94 -1.26 6.08
N GLU A 78 -6.23 -1.96 7.16
CA GLU A 78 -5.38 -3.04 7.66
C GLU A 78 -6.18 -4.19 8.29
N ASP A 79 -5.63 -5.38 8.19
CA ASP A 79 -6.05 -6.53 9.03
C ASP A 79 -5.37 -6.46 10.39
N THR A 80 -4.08 -6.26 10.41
CA THR A 80 -3.25 -6.12 11.61
C THR A 80 -2.59 -4.75 11.60
N VAL A 81 -2.51 -4.10 12.76
CA VAL A 81 -1.94 -2.74 12.87
C VAL A 81 -0.43 -2.77 12.73
N GLU A 82 0.03 -2.36 11.59
CA GLU A 82 1.46 -2.25 11.25
C GLU A 82 1.83 -0.89 10.66
N LEU A 83 0.87 -0.20 10.02
CA LEU A 83 1.08 1.09 9.41
C LEU A 83 1.22 2.20 10.47
N GLN A 84 2.10 3.15 10.18
CA GLN A 84 2.38 4.31 11.02
C GLN A 84 2.24 5.57 10.16
N CYS A 85 1.19 6.34 10.39
CA CYS A 85 0.92 7.58 9.68
C CYS A 85 1.01 8.76 10.65
N THR A 86 1.77 9.77 10.28
CA THR A 86 1.94 11.02 11.04
C THR A 86 1.09 12.18 10.50
N ALA A 87 0.33 11.96 9.41
CA ALA A 87 -0.57 12.97 8.89
C ALA A 87 -1.63 13.36 9.94
N GLU A 88 -1.88 14.65 10.10
CA GLU A 88 -2.93 15.14 11.02
C GLU A 88 -4.31 14.67 10.58
N ASN A 89 -4.58 14.71 9.26
CA ASN A 89 -5.84 14.26 8.68
C ASN A 89 -5.73 12.81 8.20
N HIS A 90 -5.73 11.86 9.14
CA HIS A 90 -5.79 10.45 8.77
C HIS A 90 -6.87 9.68 9.52
N THR A 91 -7.33 8.59 8.92
CA THR A 91 -8.26 7.64 9.52
C THR A 91 -7.76 6.23 9.27
N ALA A 92 -7.54 5.46 10.33
CA ALA A 92 -7.17 4.06 10.25
C ALA A 92 -8.39 3.18 10.51
N LEU A 93 -8.72 2.33 9.54
CA LEU A 93 -9.81 1.36 9.60
C LEU A 93 -9.24 -0.06 9.61
N ARG A 94 -9.86 -0.94 10.36
CA ARG A 94 -9.45 -2.34 10.48
C ARG A 94 -10.57 -3.28 10.13
N THR A 95 -10.18 -4.43 9.60
CA THR A 95 -11.10 -5.56 9.47
C THR A 95 -11.57 -6.03 10.84
N THR A 96 -12.72 -6.65 10.83
CA THR A 96 -13.29 -7.32 11.98
C THR A 96 -13.79 -8.69 11.55
N ARG A 97 -14.32 -9.49 12.49
CA ARG A 97 -14.96 -10.77 12.16
C ARG A 97 -16.07 -10.64 11.08
N HIS A 98 -16.68 -9.46 10.97
CA HIS A 98 -17.85 -9.21 10.10
C HIS A 98 -17.60 -8.19 8.98
N VAL A 99 -16.41 -7.57 8.94
CA VAL A 99 -16.07 -6.53 7.96
C VAL A 99 -14.72 -6.86 7.36
N ASP A 100 -14.71 -7.23 6.09
CA ASP A 100 -13.51 -7.53 5.31
C ASP A 100 -12.91 -6.27 4.66
N LEU A 101 -11.70 -6.39 4.11
CA LEU A 101 -11.02 -5.29 3.41
C LEU A 101 -11.83 -4.76 2.22
N ALA A 102 -12.51 -5.62 1.45
CA ALA A 102 -13.33 -5.19 0.32
C ALA A 102 -14.48 -4.25 0.77
N THR A 103 -15.09 -4.56 1.92
CA THR A 103 -16.11 -3.70 2.54
C THR A 103 -15.51 -2.37 2.99
N LEU A 104 -14.31 -2.39 3.58
CA LEU A 104 -13.61 -1.18 4.02
C LEU A 104 -13.24 -0.28 2.84
N VAL A 105 -12.71 -0.84 1.74
CA VAL A 105 -12.39 -0.06 0.53
C VAL A 105 -13.63 0.66 0.01
N LYS A 106 -14.78 -0.04 -0.08
CA LYS A 106 -16.05 0.57 -0.53
C LYS A 106 -16.53 1.68 0.42
N ALA A 107 -16.39 1.47 1.73
CA ALA A 107 -16.75 2.49 2.72
C ALA A 107 -15.85 3.72 2.63
N THR A 108 -14.56 3.53 2.31
CA THR A 108 -13.56 4.58 2.19
C THR A 108 -13.95 5.64 1.16
N MET A 109 -14.62 5.25 0.06
CA MET A 109 -15.09 6.18 -0.98
C MET A 109 -16.05 7.26 -0.46
N ARG A 110 -16.71 7.02 0.68
CA ARG A 110 -17.59 8.00 1.35
C ARG A 110 -16.88 8.90 2.35
N LEU A 111 -15.60 8.63 2.60
CA LEU A 111 -14.79 9.40 3.56
C LEU A 111 -13.97 10.50 2.89
N ASN A 112 -14.17 10.72 1.58
CA ASN A 112 -13.45 11.70 0.77
C ASN A 112 -11.91 11.57 0.91
N PRO A 113 -11.32 10.42 0.58
CA PRO A 113 -9.89 10.19 0.73
C PRO A 113 -9.10 10.92 -0.36
N ASP A 114 -7.96 11.51 -0.02
CA ASP A 114 -6.95 11.95 -0.99
C ASP A 114 -5.99 10.82 -1.32
N ARG A 115 -5.66 9.98 -0.31
CA ARG A 115 -4.80 8.79 -0.48
C ARG A 115 -5.38 7.59 0.25
N ILE A 116 -5.43 6.46 -0.43
CA ILE A 116 -5.89 5.17 0.12
C ILE A 116 -4.68 4.25 0.23
N ILE A 117 -4.37 3.83 1.45
CA ILE A 117 -3.26 2.93 1.75
C ILE A 117 -3.83 1.63 2.30
N ILE A 118 -3.47 0.50 1.70
CA ILE A 118 -3.78 -0.83 2.25
C ILE A 118 -2.48 -1.49 2.69
N GLY A 119 -2.43 -1.95 3.94
CA GLY A 119 -1.24 -2.61 4.47
C GLY A 119 -0.79 -3.79 3.61
N GLU A 120 -1.73 -4.65 3.24
CA GLU A 120 -1.50 -5.76 2.31
C GLU A 120 -2.79 -6.16 1.59
N VAL A 121 -2.70 -6.42 0.29
CA VAL A 121 -3.78 -6.98 -0.52
C VAL A 121 -3.58 -8.49 -0.63
N ARG A 122 -4.60 -9.26 -0.20
CA ARG A 122 -4.55 -10.73 -0.14
C ARG A 122 -5.68 -11.43 -0.89
N GLY A 123 -6.71 -10.69 -1.30
CA GLY A 123 -7.92 -11.23 -1.93
C GLY A 123 -8.64 -10.24 -2.85
N ARG A 124 -9.93 -10.43 -2.97
CA ARG A 124 -10.82 -9.71 -3.91
C ARG A 124 -10.85 -8.18 -3.75
N GLU A 125 -10.43 -7.65 -2.61
CA GLU A 125 -10.29 -6.20 -2.37
C GLU A 125 -9.35 -5.52 -3.35
N ALA A 126 -8.46 -6.29 -4.01
CA ALA A 126 -7.59 -5.81 -5.08
C ALA A 126 -8.36 -5.08 -6.17
N LEU A 127 -9.51 -5.62 -6.60
CA LEU A 127 -10.34 -5.01 -7.64
C LEU A 127 -10.93 -3.68 -7.18
N ASP A 128 -11.47 -3.63 -5.96
CA ASP A 128 -12.08 -2.42 -5.42
C ASP A 128 -11.01 -1.33 -5.22
N LEU A 129 -9.81 -1.69 -4.77
CA LEU A 129 -8.68 -0.77 -4.64
C LEU A 129 -8.24 -0.21 -6.00
N LEU A 130 -8.03 -1.06 -7.01
CA LEU A 130 -7.66 -0.63 -8.36
C LEU A 130 -8.70 0.34 -8.93
N LYS A 131 -9.98 0.06 -8.77
CA LYS A 131 -11.05 0.97 -9.19
C LYS A 131 -11.00 2.31 -8.45
N ALA A 132 -10.80 2.30 -7.12
CA ALA A 132 -10.70 3.50 -6.32
C ALA A 132 -9.52 4.37 -6.77
N TRP A 133 -8.35 3.77 -6.96
CA TRP A 133 -7.17 4.46 -7.45
C TRP A 133 -7.34 5.04 -8.86
N ASN A 134 -8.06 4.32 -9.75
CA ASN A 134 -8.30 4.75 -11.12
C ASN A 134 -9.39 5.81 -11.26
N THR A 135 -10.25 5.97 -10.26
CA THR A 135 -11.43 6.83 -10.32
C THR A 135 -11.38 8.04 -9.38
N GLY A 136 -10.22 8.69 -9.25
CA GLY A 136 -10.10 9.98 -8.58
C GLY A 136 -9.36 9.97 -7.24
N HIS A 137 -8.81 8.81 -6.79
CA HIS A 137 -8.05 8.71 -5.55
C HIS A 137 -6.62 8.16 -5.80
N PRO A 138 -5.81 8.78 -6.70
CA PRO A 138 -4.45 8.32 -7.00
C PRO A 138 -3.47 8.62 -5.86
N GLY A 139 -2.28 8.02 -5.93
CA GLY A 139 -1.21 8.28 -4.98
C GLY A 139 -1.27 7.42 -3.73
N GLY A 140 -1.92 6.27 -3.83
CA GLY A 140 -1.96 5.27 -2.76
C GLY A 140 -0.75 4.33 -2.77
N CYS A 141 -0.70 3.45 -1.76
CA CYS A 141 0.32 2.42 -1.64
C CYS A 141 -0.29 1.13 -1.07
N THR A 142 0.20 0.00 -1.52
CA THR A 142 -0.15 -1.30 -0.93
C THR A 142 1.00 -2.29 -1.07
N THR A 143 0.92 -3.42 -0.34
CA THR A 143 1.85 -4.54 -0.50
C THR A 143 1.18 -5.76 -1.09
N VAL A 144 1.98 -6.61 -1.71
CA VAL A 144 1.60 -7.94 -2.17
C VAL A 144 2.78 -8.92 -2.03
N HIS A 145 2.48 -10.17 -1.72
CA HIS A 145 3.49 -11.22 -1.74
C HIS A 145 3.78 -11.66 -3.18
N ALA A 146 5.01 -11.45 -3.63
CA ALA A 146 5.49 -11.90 -4.94
C ALA A 146 7.02 -12.06 -4.95
N ASN A 147 7.53 -12.85 -5.89
CA ASN A 147 8.95 -13.17 -6.01
C ASN A 147 9.74 -12.19 -6.89
N ASN A 148 9.08 -11.31 -7.61
CA ASN A 148 9.66 -10.24 -8.43
C ASN A 148 8.56 -9.24 -8.84
N ALA A 149 8.95 -8.12 -9.43
CA ALA A 149 8.04 -7.05 -9.82
C ALA A 149 6.98 -7.49 -10.86
N ILE A 150 7.34 -8.33 -11.82
CA ILE A 150 6.39 -8.85 -12.83
C ILE A 150 5.38 -9.78 -12.15
N ALA A 151 5.85 -10.69 -11.30
CA ALA A 151 4.99 -11.57 -10.52
C ALA A 151 4.05 -10.80 -9.59
N ALA A 152 4.45 -9.62 -9.10
CA ALA A 152 3.59 -8.76 -8.30
C ALA A 152 2.36 -8.27 -9.07
N LEU A 153 2.55 -7.81 -10.31
CA LEU A 153 1.45 -7.40 -11.18
C LEU A 153 0.54 -8.58 -11.54
N GLN A 154 1.13 -9.76 -11.81
CA GLN A 154 0.37 -10.98 -12.08
C GLN A 154 -0.43 -11.42 -10.84
N ARG A 155 0.18 -11.32 -9.64
CA ARG A 155 -0.50 -11.65 -8.39
C ARG A 155 -1.67 -10.71 -8.13
N LEU A 156 -1.48 -9.41 -8.38
CA LEU A 156 -2.55 -8.41 -8.25
C LEU A 156 -3.72 -8.71 -9.19
N ASP A 157 -3.44 -9.14 -10.44
CA ASP A 157 -4.47 -9.60 -11.40
C ASP A 157 -5.23 -10.83 -10.88
N GLN A 158 -4.51 -11.84 -10.36
CA GLN A 158 -5.13 -13.03 -9.77
C GLN A 158 -6.06 -12.68 -8.60
N LEU A 159 -5.61 -11.80 -7.69
CA LEU A 159 -6.41 -11.35 -6.56
C LEU A 159 -7.65 -10.57 -7.01
N ALA A 160 -7.54 -9.72 -8.03
CA ALA A 160 -8.69 -9.01 -8.59
C ALA A 160 -9.73 -9.98 -9.19
N GLN A 161 -9.28 -11.08 -9.80
CA GLN A 161 -10.17 -12.12 -10.36
C GLN A 161 -10.94 -12.90 -9.27
N GLU A 162 -10.49 -12.92 -8.01
CA GLU A 162 -11.24 -13.50 -6.89
C GLU A 162 -12.60 -12.80 -6.64
N ALA A 163 -12.79 -11.59 -7.21
CA ALA A 163 -14.08 -10.91 -7.25
C ALA A 163 -15.06 -11.45 -8.31
N GLY A 164 -14.70 -12.53 -9.01
CA GLY A 164 -15.55 -13.14 -10.05
C GLY A 164 -15.52 -12.42 -11.39
N VAL A 165 -14.47 -11.63 -11.65
CA VAL A 165 -14.30 -10.89 -12.92
C VAL A 165 -13.17 -11.48 -13.78
N PRO A 166 -13.15 -11.23 -15.10
CA PRO A 166 -12.02 -11.61 -15.95
C PRO A 166 -10.74 -10.84 -15.56
N SER A 167 -9.60 -11.19 -16.18
CA SER A 167 -8.31 -10.54 -16.00
C SER A 167 -8.41 -9.01 -16.14
N GLN A 168 -7.77 -8.30 -15.22
CA GLN A 168 -7.80 -6.83 -15.08
C GLN A 168 -6.47 -6.18 -15.49
N ARG A 169 -5.68 -6.81 -16.38
CA ARG A 169 -4.34 -6.30 -16.77
C ARG A 169 -4.37 -4.90 -17.32
N ALA A 170 -5.38 -4.52 -18.10
CA ALA A 170 -5.52 -3.15 -18.59
C ALA A 170 -5.70 -2.16 -17.42
N LEU A 171 -6.62 -2.45 -16.50
CA LEU A 171 -6.83 -1.62 -15.32
C LEU A 171 -5.57 -1.51 -14.46
N ILE A 172 -4.81 -2.60 -14.29
CA ILE A 172 -3.55 -2.59 -13.54
C ILE A 172 -2.51 -1.72 -14.24
N ALA A 173 -2.37 -1.83 -15.58
CA ALA A 173 -1.43 -1.02 -16.36
C ALA A 173 -1.75 0.48 -16.29
N ASP A 174 -3.03 0.84 -16.27
CA ASP A 174 -3.48 2.23 -16.16
C ASP A 174 -3.34 2.79 -14.74
N THR A 175 -3.32 1.92 -13.73
CA THR A 175 -3.49 2.31 -12.32
C THR A 175 -2.18 2.25 -11.54
N VAL A 176 -1.36 1.20 -11.72
CA VAL A 176 -0.11 1.01 -10.96
C VAL A 176 1.02 1.78 -11.64
N GLY A 177 1.46 2.86 -11.00
CA GLY A 177 2.49 3.74 -11.55
C GLY A 177 3.93 3.33 -11.21
N LEU A 178 4.13 2.59 -10.11
CA LEU A 178 5.46 2.11 -9.69
C LEU A 178 5.34 0.78 -8.94
N VAL A 179 6.24 -0.15 -9.26
CA VAL A 179 6.42 -1.39 -8.50
C VAL A 179 7.81 -1.37 -7.86
N VAL A 180 7.84 -1.60 -6.55
CA VAL A 180 9.09 -1.74 -5.78
C VAL A 180 9.18 -3.18 -5.29
N HIS A 181 10.35 -3.82 -5.52
CA HIS A 181 10.59 -5.20 -5.10
C HIS A 181 11.88 -5.29 -4.29
#